data_80f7f2dae98d4e06ea4f74c6bef57a69
#
_entry.id   80f7f2dae98d4e06ea4f74c6bef57a69
#
_cell.length_a   1.000
_cell.length_b   1.000
_cell.length_c   1.000
_cell.angle_alpha   90.00
_cell.angle_beta   90.00
_cell.angle_gamma   90.00
#
_symmetry.space_group_name_H-M   'P 1'
#
loop_
_entity.id
_entity.type
_entity.pdbx_description
1 polymer ?
#
loop_
_entity_poly.entity_id
_entity_poly.type
_entity_poly.pdbx_seq_one_letter_code
_entity_poly.pdbx_strand_id
1 'polypeptide(L)'
;MSTDTLHAEAAALVATLTARADTLAVAESLTGGMLAATLTGVPGASAVFRGGVAAYATEVKTALLDVPEEAVCSVGVVSAEVAEAMAHGARRRLGSTYALSTTGVAGPDPQEGKPVGTVFVAVAGPAERQDADPAEPGGGPGGGPGVATVLALRLAGDRQTIRVDTCVAALGLLRRTLDQAGTLGDA
;
A
#
# COMPACT_ATOMS: atom_id res chain seq x y z
N MET A 1 14.98 -1.11 -11.34
CA MET A 1 13.93 -1.13 -12.40
C MET A 1 13.79 0.26 -13.04
N SER A 2 13.16 0.38 -14.22
CA SER A 2 13.03 1.70 -14.90
C SER A 2 11.72 2.40 -14.52
N THR A 3 11.70 3.71 -14.74
CA THR A 3 10.47 4.52 -14.59
C THR A 3 9.38 4.05 -15.58
N ASP A 4 9.77 3.57 -16.76
CA ASP A 4 8.84 3.04 -17.76
C ASP A 4 8.14 1.77 -17.26
N THR A 5 8.88 0.89 -16.58
CA THR A 5 8.28 -0.30 -15.92
C THR A 5 7.25 0.12 -14.88
N LEU A 6 7.57 1.12 -14.06
CA LEU A 6 6.66 1.63 -13.03
C LEU A 6 5.36 2.17 -13.64
N HIS A 7 5.44 2.95 -14.73
CA HIS A 7 4.25 3.47 -15.41
C HIS A 7 3.43 2.37 -16.08
N ALA A 8 4.07 1.37 -16.69
CA ALA A 8 3.38 0.25 -17.30
C ALA A 8 2.60 -0.59 -16.27
N GLU A 9 3.22 -0.88 -15.11
CA GLU A 9 2.55 -1.59 -14.01
C GLU A 9 1.36 -0.78 -13.46
N ALA A 10 1.52 0.53 -13.30
CA ALA A 10 0.41 1.39 -12.85
C ALA A 10 -0.76 1.39 -13.84
N ALA A 11 -0.48 1.49 -15.15
CA ALA A 11 -1.51 1.47 -16.18
C ALA A 11 -2.28 0.15 -16.21
N ALA A 12 -1.57 -0.98 -16.13
CA ALA A 12 -2.17 -2.31 -16.08
C ALA A 12 -3.06 -2.47 -14.83
N LEU A 13 -2.58 -1.98 -13.67
CA LEU A 13 -3.32 -2.06 -12.42
C LEU A 13 -4.59 -1.21 -12.43
N VAL A 14 -4.52 0.03 -12.95
CA VAL A 14 -5.70 0.91 -13.12
C VAL A 14 -6.75 0.24 -13.99
N ALA A 15 -6.35 -0.38 -15.11
CA ALA A 15 -7.27 -1.10 -15.99
C ALA A 15 -7.93 -2.29 -15.26
N THR A 16 -7.16 -3.08 -14.52
CA THR A 16 -7.66 -4.22 -13.75
C THR A 16 -8.66 -3.79 -12.68
N LEU A 17 -8.32 -2.76 -11.89
CA LEU A 17 -9.21 -2.24 -10.84
C LEU A 17 -10.50 -1.64 -11.43
N THR A 18 -10.41 -0.96 -12.58
CA THR A 18 -11.58 -0.42 -13.29
C THR A 18 -12.52 -1.55 -13.71
N ALA A 19 -11.99 -2.62 -14.32
CA ALA A 19 -12.79 -3.77 -14.75
C ALA A 19 -13.47 -4.49 -13.59
N ARG A 20 -12.88 -4.45 -12.39
CA ARG A 20 -13.41 -5.06 -11.16
C ARG A 20 -14.32 -4.14 -10.35
N ALA A 21 -14.44 -2.88 -10.73
CA ALA A 21 -15.09 -1.81 -9.95
C ALA A 21 -14.49 -1.66 -8.53
N ASP A 22 -13.19 -1.99 -8.37
CA ASP A 22 -12.44 -1.87 -7.13
C ASP A 22 -11.74 -0.51 -7.04
N THR A 23 -11.52 -0.03 -5.82
CA THR A 23 -10.87 1.26 -5.56
C THR A 23 -9.58 1.08 -4.78
N LEU A 24 -8.65 2.04 -4.94
CA LEU A 24 -7.31 2.01 -4.35
C LEU A 24 -7.00 3.29 -3.59
N ALA A 25 -6.39 3.12 -2.41
CA ALA A 25 -5.73 4.19 -1.66
C ALA A 25 -4.24 3.87 -1.45
N VAL A 26 -3.43 4.87 -1.10
CA VAL A 26 -2.02 4.65 -0.77
C VAL A 26 -1.59 5.36 0.51
N ALA A 27 -0.66 4.75 1.26
CA ALA A 27 0.03 5.35 2.40
C ALA A 27 1.53 5.27 2.17
N GLU A 28 2.18 6.39 1.97
CA GLU A 28 3.58 6.47 1.57
C GLU A 28 4.47 7.06 2.65
N SER A 29 5.58 6.39 2.95
CA SER A 29 6.66 6.96 3.74
C SER A 29 7.86 7.27 2.85
N LEU A 30 8.78 6.30 2.63
CA LEU A 30 10.00 6.55 1.85
C LEU A 30 9.76 6.97 0.39
N THR A 31 8.66 6.58 -0.20
CA THR A 31 8.31 6.93 -1.59
C THR A 31 7.79 8.37 -1.74
N GLY A 32 7.25 8.95 -0.65
CA GLY A 32 7.00 10.38 -0.52
C GLY A 32 6.07 10.99 -1.59
N GLY A 33 5.00 10.29 -1.95
CA GLY A 33 4.03 10.71 -2.97
C GLY A 33 4.31 10.17 -4.38
N MET A 34 5.41 9.44 -4.59
CA MET A 34 5.77 8.91 -5.93
C MET A 34 4.75 7.89 -6.42
N LEU A 35 4.25 7.02 -5.55
CA LEU A 35 3.26 6.01 -5.90
C LEU A 35 1.92 6.67 -6.29
N ALA A 36 1.45 7.64 -5.50
CA ALA A 36 0.26 8.42 -5.81
C ALA A 36 0.40 9.19 -7.14
N ALA A 37 1.54 9.86 -7.35
CA ALA A 37 1.83 10.59 -8.58
C ALA A 37 1.85 9.66 -9.80
N THR A 38 2.43 8.46 -9.66
CA THR A 38 2.45 7.46 -10.74
C THR A 38 1.05 6.99 -11.10
N LEU A 39 0.22 6.67 -10.11
CA LEU A 39 -1.17 6.26 -10.33
C LEU A 39 -2.00 7.37 -10.99
N THR A 40 -1.89 8.60 -10.49
CA THR A 40 -2.63 9.75 -11.05
C THR A 40 -2.13 10.18 -12.43
N GLY A 41 -0.93 9.78 -12.83
CA GLY A 41 -0.40 9.94 -14.19
C GLY A 41 -1.07 9.04 -15.23
N VAL A 42 -1.83 8.03 -14.81
CA VAL A 42 -2.55 7.11 -15.72
C VAL A 42 -3.90 7.71 -16.11
N PRO A 43 -4.22 7.86 -17.40
CA PRO A 43 -5.57 8.25 -17.84
C PRO A 43 -6.62 7.30 -17.28
N GLY A 44 -7.71 7.85 -16.72
CA GLY A 44 -8.78 7.06 -16.10
C GLY A 44 -8.54 6.70 -14.63
N ALA A 45 -7.41 7.06 -14.03
CA ALA A 45 -7.12 6.78 -12.61
C ALA A 45 -8.21 7.30 -11.64
N SER A 46 -8.92 8.37 -12.00
CA SER A 46 -10.01 8.93 -11.17
C SER A 46 -11.17 7.97 -10.91
N ALA A 47 -11.34 6.94 -11.73
CA ALA A 47 -12.36 5.91 -11.53
C ALA A 47 -12.00 4.98 -10.35
N VAL A 48 -10.73 4.80 -10.05
CA VAL A 48 -10.23 3.81 -9.08
C VAL A 48 -9.45 4.41 -7.92
N PHE A 49 -8.69 5.47 -8.13
CA PHE A 49 -7.82 6.04 -7.10
C PHE A 49 -8.57 7.01 -6.19
N ARG A 50 -8.71 6.66 -4.92
CA ARG A 50 -9.42 7.45 -3.90
C ARG A 50 -8.56 8.56 -3.30
N GLY A 51 -7.25 8.37 -3.28
CA GLY A 51 -6.30 9.32 -2.72
C GLY A 51 -5.11 8.65 -2.04
N GLY A 52 -4.23 9.48 -1.47
CA GLY A 52 -3.05 8.99 -0.76
C GLY A 52 -2.61 9.91 0.37
N VAL A 53 -1.92 9.31 1.34
CA VAL A 53 -1.32 10.02 2.47
C VAL A 53 0.19 9.83 2.41
N ALA A 54 0.94 10.92 2.25
CA ALA A 54 2.39 10.92 2.43
C ALA A 54 2.71 11.08 3.94
N ALA A 55 2.67 9.97 4.68
CA ALA A 55 2.97 9.90 6.11
C ALA A 55 4.48 9.82 6.35
N TYR A 56 5.21 10.89 6.03
CA TYR A 56 6.67 10.89 6.05
C TYR A 56 7.23 10.95 7.48
N ALA A 57 6.70 11.84 8.31
CA ALA A 57 7.03 11.91 9.73
C ALA A 57 6.31 10.80 10.53
N THR A 58 6.92 10.40 11.65
CA THR A 58 6.39 9.31 12.49
C THR A 58 5.01 9.65 13.04
N GLU A 59 4.85 10.84 13.58
CA GLU A 59 3.61 11.32 14.17
C GLU A 59 2.46 11.42 13.15
N VAL A 60 2.75 11.59 11.86
CA VAL A 60 1.72 11.58 10.80
C VAL A 60 1.17 10.18 10.60
N LYS A 61 1.98 9.13 10.78
CA LYS A 61 1.52 7.74 10.70
C LYS A 61 0.49 7.43 11.78
N THR A 62 0.73 7.88 13.00
CA THR A 62 -0.21 7.70 14.12
C THR A 62 -1.44 8.59 13.97
N ALA A 63 -1.25 9.87 13.69
CA ALA A 63 -2.34 10.85 13.64
C ALA A 63 -3.32 10.65 12.46
N LEU A 64 -2.83 10.29 11.28
CA LEU A 64 -3.67 10.18 10.08
C LEU A 64 -4.03 8.74 9.69
N LEU A 65 -3.21 7.77 10.05
CA LEU A 65 -3.39 6.38 9.61
C LEU A 65 -3.72 5.44 10.76
N ASP A 66 -3.89 5.96 11.98
CA ASP A 66 -4.16 5.17 13.19
C ASP A 66 -3.10 4.06 13.45
N VAL A 67 -1.85 4.28 13.03
CA VAL A 67 -0.76 3.36 13.35
C VAL A 67 -0.56 3.35 14.87
N PRO A 68 -0.62 2.19 15.55
CA PRO A 68 -0.45 2.15 17.00
C PRO A 68 0.92 2.67 17.44
N GLU A 69 0.95 3.60 18.39
CA GLU A 69 2.21 4.12 18.96
C GLU A 69 3.07 3.00 19.58
N GLU A 70 2.42 1.99 20.17
CA GLU A 70 3.10 0.81 20.71
C GLU A 70 3.89 0.05 19.62
N ALA A 71 3.33 -0.10 18.42
CA ALA A 71 4.04 -0.73 17.29
C ALA A 71 5.25 0.11 16.88
N VAL A 72 5.08 1.45 16.79
CA VAL A 72 6.19 2.36 16.46
C VAL A 72 7.31 2.26 17.52
N CYS A 73 6.97 2.24 18.80
CA CYS A 73 7.94 2.17 19.88
C CYS A 73 8.65 0.81 19.99
N SER A 74 7.95 -0.30 19.72
CA SER A 74 8.49 -1.66 19.92
C SER A 74 9.35 -2.15 18.75
N VAL A 75 8.91 -1.92 17.49
CA VAL A 75 9.58 -2.47 16.29
C VAL A 75 10.13 -1.41 15.33
N GLY A 76 9.84 -0.13 15.61
CA GLY A 76 10.25 1.01 14.78
C GLY A 76 9.36 1.22 13.56
N VAL A 77 9.50 2.39 12.93
CA VAL A 77 8.65 2.78 11.78
C VAL A 77 8.95 2.01 10.49
N VAL A 78 10.11 1.39 10.40
CA VAL A 78 10.51 0.56 9.25
C VAL A 78 10.30 -0.91 9.61
N SER A 79 9.07 -1.38 9.63
CA SER A 79 8.71 -2.75 10.03
C SER A 79 7.50 -3.27 9.25
N ALA A 80 7.28 -4.57 9.31
CA ALA A 80 6.14 -5.23 8.69
C ALA A 80 4.83 -4.77 9.35
N GLU A 81 4.82 -4.69 10.68
CA GLU A 81 3.68 -4.29 11.49
C GLU A 81 3.24 -2.85 11.17
N VAL A 82 4.20 -1.93 11.03
CA VAL A 82 3.89 -0.54 10.67
C VAL A 82 3.43 -0.43 9.21
N ALA A 83 4.02 -1.19 8.28
CA ALA A 83 3.54 -1.23 6.89
C ALA A 83 2.08 -1.72 6.82
N GLU A 84 1.77 -2.81 7.52
CA GLU A 84 0.41 -3.36 7.62
C GLU A 84 -0.58 -2.35 8.22
N ALA A 85 -0.24 -1.76 9.36
CA ALA A 85 -1.08 -0.76 10.02
C ALA A 85 -1.33 0.46 9.13
N MET A 86 -0.31 0.94 8.39
CA MET A 86 -0.44 2.04 7.43
C MET A 86 -1.41 1.68 6.29
N ALA A 87 -1.35 0.45 5.75
CA ALA A 87 -2.25 0.01 4.69
C ALA A 87 -3.70 -0.06 5.19
N HIS A 88 -3.94 -0.66 6.35
CA HIS A 88 -5.26 -0.69 6.96
C HIS A 88 -5.79 0.71 7.26
N GLY A 89 -4.95 1.59 7.81
CA GLY A 89 -5.31 2.98 8.08
C GLY A 89 -5.75 3.73 6.83
N ALA A 90 -4.98 3.64 5.75
CA ALA A 90 -5.32 4.28 4.47
C ALA A 90 -6.63 3.73 3.89
N ARG A 91 -6.80 2.40 3.93
CA ARG A 91 -8.02 1.74 3.46
C ARG A 91 -9.27 2.27 4.18
N ARG A 92 -9.24 2.32 5.51
CA ARG A 92 -10.36 2.83 6.32
C ARG A 92 -10.60 4.33 6.10
N ARG A 93 -9.56 5.14 6.19
CA ARG A 93 -9.68 6.61 6.12
C ARG A 93 -10.15 7.12 4.77
N LEU A 94 -9.77 6.45 3.68
CA LEU A 94 -10.11 6.85 2.32
C LEU A 94 -11.27 6.04 1.71
N GLY A 95 -11.81 5.06 2.44
CA GLY A 95 -12.96 4.25 2.02
C GLY A 95 -12.71 3.50 0.72
N SER A 96 -11.52 2.90 0.58
CA SER A 96 -11.14 2.16 -0.63
C SER A 96 -11.31 0.65 -0.44
N THR A 97 -11.47 -0.09 -1.56
CA THR A 97 -11.49 -1.56 -1.54
C THR A 97 -10.12 -2.11 -1.13
N TYR A 98 -9.06 -1.56 -1.71
CA TYR A 98 -7.67 -1.91 -1.41
C TYR A 98 -6.87 -0.69 -0.98
N ALA A 99 -5.83 -0.91 -0.21
CA ALA A 99 -4.82 0.11 0.04
C ALA A 99 -3.41 -0.48 -0.01
N LEU A 100 -2.48 0.30 -0.54
CA LEU A 100 -1.05 0.02 -0.55
C LEU A 100 -0.34 0.87 0.49
N SER A 101 0.66 0.32 1.15
CA SER A 101 1.58 1.11 1.97
C SER A 101 3.03 0.84 1.64
N THR A 102 3.88 1.82 1.94
CA THR A 102 5.34 1.72 1.79
C THR A 102 6.04 2.34 3.00
N THR A 103 6.93 1.60 3.64
CA THR A 103 7.86 2.12 4.65
C THR A 103 9.25 1.55 4.43
N GLY A 104 10.31 2.30 4.77
CA GLY A 104 11.67 1.80 4.53
C GLY A 104 12.73 2.88 4.55
N VAL A 105 13.97 2.44 4.37
CA VAL A 105 15.19 3.27 4.38
C VAL A 105 15.68 3.46 2.95
N ALA A 106 15.43 4.64 2.37
CA ALA A 106 15.92 4.98 1.03
C ALA A 106 17.38 5.48 1.02
N GLY A 107 17.95 5.80 2.17
CA GLY A 107 19.31 6.31 2.29
C GLY A 107 19.45 7.83 2.10
N PRO A 108 20.69 8.37 2.14
CA PRO A 108 21.95 7.63 2.13
C PRO A 108 22.31 6.95 3.47
N ASP A 109 21.77 7.42 4.59
CA ASP A 109 22.08 6.92 5.92
C ASP A 109 21.12 5.82 6.37
N PRO A 110 21.56 4.87 7.22
CA PRO A 110 20.66 3.93 7.88
C PRO A 110 19.69 4.64 8.83
N GLN A 111 18.57 4.02 9.12
CA GLN A 111 17.55 4.53 10.05
C GLN A 111 17.16 3.45 11.05
N GLU A 112 17.06 3.80 12.34
CA GLU A 112 16.70 2.87 13.44
C GLU A 112 17.52 1.57 13.43
N GLY A 113 18.82 1.67 13.12
CA GLY A 113 19.71 0.51 12.98
C GLY A 113 19.46 -0.37 11.76
N LYS A 114 18.53 -0.01 10.89
CA LYS A 114 18.22 -0.76 9.67
C LYS A 114 19.00 -0.20 8.50
N PRO A 115 19.68 -1.05 7.71
CA PRO A 115 20.49 -0.61 6.57
C PRO A 115 19.62 -0.02 5.45
N VAL A 116 20.25 0.83 4.63
CA VAL A 116 19.68 1.35 3.38
C VAL A 116 19.18 0.19 2.50
N GLY A 117 18.03 0.36 1.90
CA GLY A 117 17.35 -0.64 1.10
C GLY A 117 16.46 -1.60 1.90
N THR A 118 16.40 -1.47 3.25
CA THR A 118 15.38 -2.16 4.04
C THR A 118 14.03 -1.53 3.75
N VAL A 119 13.11 -2.29 3.17
CA VAL A 119 11.79 -1.79 2.75
C VAL A 119 10.72 -2.82 3.09
N PHE A 120 9.57 -2.34 3.50
CA PHE A 120 8.34 -3.11 3.63
C PHE A 120 7.25 -2.46 2.79
N VAL A 121 6.52 -3.27 2.04
CA VAL A 121 5.31 -2.87 1.33
C VAL A 121 4.16 -3.75 1.79
N ALA A 122 2.97 -3.19 1.93
CA ALA A 122 1.80 -3.97 2.31
C ALA A 122 0.60 -3.65 1.42
N VAL A 123 -0.26 -4.64 1.25
CA VAL A 123 -1.60 -4.51 0.65
C VAL A 123 -2.61 -4.85 1.73
N ALA A 124 -3.56 -3.97 2.00
CA ALA A 124 -4.76 -4.29 2.74
C ALA A 124 -5.94 -4.40 1.76
N GLY A 125 -6.71 -5.46 1.88
CA GLY A 125 -7.90 -5.73 1.07
C GLY A 125 -9.09 -6.16 1.91
N PRO A 126 -10.26 -6.40 1.30
CA PRO A 126 -11.40 -6.96 2.01
C PRO A 126 -11.06 -8.35 2.56
N ALA A 127 -11.66 -8.73 3.70
CA ALA A 127 -11.66 -10.12 4.13
C ALA A 127 -12.41 -10.97 3.07
N GLU A 128 -12.03 -12.24 2.93
CA GLU A 128 -12.77 -13.16 2.06
C GLU A 128 -14.25 -13.19 2.48
N ARG A 129 -15.12 -13.20 1.48
CA ARG A 129 -16.58 -13.02 1.64
C ARG A 129 -17.31 -14.16 2.39
N GLN A 130 -16.65 -14.98 3.19
CA GLN A 130 -17.34 -16.12 3.84
C GLN A 130 -18.23 -15.73 5.03
N ASP A 131 -18.04 -14.53 5.64
CA ASP A 131 -18.78 -14.15 6.87
C ASP A 131 -19.19 -12.65 6.93
N ALA A 132 -19.40 -11.99 5.81
CA ALA A 132 -19.88 -10.61 5.84
C ALA A 132 -21.38 -10.58 6.13
N ASP A 133 -21.77 -10.31 7.39
CA ASP A 133 -23.15 -9.94 7.75
C ASP A 133 -23.45 -8.57 7.08
N PRO A 134 -24.41 -8.50 6.15
CA PRO A 134 -24.77 -7.26 5.48
C PRO A 134 -25.45 -6.23 6.41
N ALA A 135 -25.70 -6.58 7.67
CA ALA A 135 -26.38 -5.74 8.65
C ALA A 135 -25.44 -5.01 9.62
N GLU A 136 -24.12 -5.22 9.57
CA GLU A 136 -23.18 -4.47 10.41
C GLU A 136 -23.10 -2.99 9.96
N PRO A 137 -23.35 -2.04 10.88
CA PRO A 137 -23.20 -0.62 10.61
C PRO A 137 -21.72 -0.29 10.41
N GLY A 138 -21.31 -0.01 9.17
CA GLY A 138 -19.93 0.25 8.76
C GLY A 138 -19.54 -0.47 7.46
N GLY A 139 -20.46 -1.21 6.85
CA GLY A 139 -20.26 -2.03 5.64
C GLY A 139 -20.07 -1.27 4.32
N GLY A 140 -19.47 -0.09 4.35
CA GLY A 140 -18.91 0.52 3.14
C GLY A 140 -17.66 -0.28 2.67
N PRO A 141 -17.21 -0.08 1.42
CA PRO A 141 -16.10 -0.85 0.82
C PRO A 141 -14.76 -0.82 1.57
N GLY A 142 -14.66 -0.08 2.70
CA GLY A 142 -13.47 -0.02 3.57
C GLY A 142 -13.70 -0.42 5.04
N GLY A 143 -14.91 -0.84 5.45
CA GLY A 143 -15.32 -0.86 6.87
C GLY A 143 -15.14 -2.16 7.66
N GLY A 144 -14.88 -3.30 7.04
CA GLY A 144 -14.71 -4.59 7.76
C GLY A 144 -13.24 -4.90 8.09
N PRO A 145 -13.01 -5.91 8.96
CA PRO A 145 -11.67 -6.44 9.18
C PRO A 145 -11.10 -6.90 7.84
N GLY A 146 -10.00 -6.28 7.42
CA GLY A 146 -9.33 -6.59 6.17
C GLY A 146 -8.23 -7.61 6.39
N VAL A 147 -7.87 -8.32 5.35
CA VAL A 147 -6.65 -9.13 5.31
C VAL A 147 -5.52 -8.26 4.75
N ALA A 148 -4.33 -8.38 5.35
CA ALA A 148 -3.15 -7.72 4.80
C ALA A 148 -2.10 -8.74 4.38
N THR A 149 -1.40 -8.42 3.31
CA THR A 149 -0.20 -9.13 2.87
C THR A 149 0.97 -8.17 2.91
N VAL A 150 2.05 -8.57 3.57
CA VAL A 150 3.27 -7.77 3.70
C VAL A 150 4.42 -8.43 2.96
N LEU A 151 5.19 -7.67 2.22
CA LEU A 151 6.41 -8.10 1.55
C LEU A 151 7.59 -7.31 2.11
N ALA A 152 8.56 -8.03 2.69
CA ALA A 152 9.83 -7.50 3.13
C ALA A 152 10.85 -7.57 1.99
N LEU A 153 11.59 -6.48 1.76
CA LEU A 153 12.52 -6.33 0.66
C LEU A 153 13.90 -5.87 1.14
N ARG A 154 14.92 -6.26 0.40
CA ARG A 154 16.28 -5.73 0.47
C ARG A 154 16.66 -5.21 -0.89
N LEU A 155 16.48 -3.90 -1.08
CA LEU A 155 16.74 -3.23 -2.34
C LEU A 155 18.16 -2.66 -2.36
N ALA A 156 18.75 -2.61 -3.54
CA ALA A 156 20.08 -2.03 -3.77
C ALA A 156 19.98 -0.84 -4.71
N GLY A 157 20.95 0.07 -4.62
CA GLY A 157 21.02 1.25 -5.48
C GLY A 157 21.01 2.55 -4.66
N ASP A 158 20.89 3.66 -5.36
CA ASP A 158 20.74 4.98 -4.78
C ASP A 158 19.31 5.22 -4.26
N ARG A 159 19.13 6.34 -3.59
CA ARG A 159 17.84 6.75 -3.03
C ARG A 159 16.70 6.74 -4.06
N GLN A 160 16.95 7.20 -5.28
CA GLN A 160 15.93 7.25 -6.33
C GLN A 160 15.57 5.86 -6.82
N THR A 161 16.54 5.01 -7.05
CA THR A 161 16.38 3.61 -7.45
C THR A 161 15.56 2.84 -6.41
N ILE A 162 15.91 2.95 -5.13
CA ILE A 162 15.18 2.29 -4.04
C ILE A 162 13.71 2.73 -4.00
N ARG A 163 13.43 4.03 -4.17
CA ARG A 163 12.05 4.54 -4.19
C ARG A 163 11.25 4.01 -5.39
N VAL A 164 11.84 4.00 -6.58
CA VAL A 164 11.20 3.46 -7.80
C VAL A 164 10.92 1.97 -7.63
N ASP A 165 11.91 1.20 -7.21
CA ASP A 165 11.77 -0.24 -7.03
C ASP A 165 10.77 -0.59 -5.92
N THR A 166 10.66 0.25 -4.89
CA THR A 166 9.61 0.14 -3.87
C THR A 166 8.21 0.30 -4.48
N CYS A 167 8.02 1.31 -5.33
CA CYS A 167 6.73 1.51 -6.01
C CYS A 167 6.37 0.34 -6.92
N VAL A 168 7.32 -0.16 -7.71
CA VAL A 168 7.10 -1.34 -8.57
C VAL A 168 6.73 -2.57 -7.75
N ALA A 169 7.44 -2.79 -6.62
CA ALA A 169 7.14 -3.91 -5.73
C ALA A 169 5.74 -3.81 -5.10
N ALA A 170 5.32 -2.60 -4.72
CA ALA A 170 4.00 -2.36 -4.15
C ALA A 170 2.88 -2.64 -5.17
N LEU A 171 3.00 -2.12 -6.40
CA LEU A 171 2.03 -2.40 -7.49
C LEU A 171 1.99 -3.89 -7.83
N GLY A 172 3.16 -4.54 -7.94
CA GLY A 172 3.27 -5.96 -8.20
C GLY A 172 2.67 -6.83 -7.07
N LEU A 173 2.76 -6.39 -5.81
CA LEU A 173 2.12 -7.08 -4.70
C LEU A 173 0.59 -7.03 -4.83
N LEU A 174 0.01 -5.86 -5.09
CA LEU A 174 -1.44 -5.75 -5.29
C LEU A 174 -1.92 -6.59 -6.49
N ARG A 175 -1.19 -6.57 -7.61
CA ARG A 175 -1.55 -7.40 -8.76
C ARG A 175 -1.65 -8.88 -8.38
N ARG A 176 -0.64 -9.42 -7.69
CA ARG A 176 -0.69 -10.83 -7.22
C ARG A 176 -1.87 -11.10 -6.28
N THR A 177 -2.18 -10.15 -5.40
CA THR A 177 -3.35 -10.27 -4.50
C THR A 177 -4.66 -10.33 -5.29
N LEU A 178 -4.79 -9.51 -6.35
CA LEU A 178 -5.97 -9.51 -7.21
C LEU A 178 -6.11 -10.80 -8.04
N ASP A 179 -4.98 -11.34 -8.53
CA ASP A 179 -4.95 -12.61 -9.28
C ASP A 179 -5.40 -13.80 -8.39
N GLN A 180 -4.94 -13.83 -7.14
CA GLN A 180 -5.34 -14.87 -6.17
C GLN A 180 -6.83 -14.79 -5.82
N ALA A 181 -7.36 -13.59 -5.63
CA ALA A 181 -8.79 -13.39 -5.36
C ALA A 181 -9.69 -13.76 -6.55
N GLY A 182 -9.18 -13.70 -7.79
CA GLY A 182 -9.93 -14.08 -9.00
C GLY A 182 -10.07 -15.60 -9.17
N THR A 183 -9.04 -16.35 -8.76
CA THR A 183 -9.03 -17.83 -8.90
C THR A 183 -9.95 -18.54 -7.91
N LEU A 184 -10.34 -17.93 -6.81
CA LEU A 184 -11.25 -18.51 -5.81
C LEU A 184 -12.74 -18.27 -6.14
N GLY A 185 -13.05 -17.38 -7.09
CA GLY A 185 -14.42 -17.06 -7.49
C GLY A 185 -14.99 -17.95 -8.63
N ASP A 186 -14.14 -18.74 -9.28
CA ASP A 186 -14.51 -19.58 -10.43
C ASP A 186 -14.61 -21.09 -10.08
N ALA A 187 -14.55 -21.46 -8.80
CA ALA A 187 -14.70 -22.82 -8.29
C ALA A 187 -15.99 -22.93 -7.44
#